data_0afe9dd73a87d8d4004b119973def69d
#
_entry.id   0afe9dd73a87d8d4004b119973def69d
#
_cell.length_a   1.000
_cell.length_b   1.000
_cell.length_c   1.000
_cell.angle_alpha   90.00
_cell.angle_beta   90.00
_cell.angle_gamma   90.00
#
_symmetry.space_group_name_H-M   'P 1'
#
loop_
_entity.id
_entity.type
_entity.pdbx_description
1 polymer ?
#
loop_
_entity_poly.entity_id
_entity_poly.type
_entity_poly.pdbx_seq_one_letter_code
_entity_poly.pdbx_strand_id
1 'polypeptide(L)'
;PHIFFSILRDLNYYLFESLSCIERGKVTVAFSLARKPFQDNLFYLSWILAQPHDFLEKIQYGSPREYDVSNLKGKKEFVIDLFLKVKELIQYENDFLDFSKKLLDPELLYDIIYNRKAENSLTSVFDQSIHLVTKNKNYPTEKRNLNFIFSNDEIWDDFWHLFYEKTPYILIYLVEVAIAIFEKYFDIDSEIVILNRYIRNL
;
A
#
# COMPACT_ATOMS: atom_id res chain seq x y z
N PRO A 1 -7.00 4.22 19.45
CA PRO A 1 -7.78 3.11 18.87
C PRO A 1 -8.67 3.56 17.70
N HIS A 2 -9.49 4.63 17.84
CA HIS A 2 -10.47 5.03 16.82
C HIS A 2 -9.86 5.28 15.43
N ILE A 3 -8.75 5.98 15.34
CA ILE A 3 -8.09 6.29 14.05
C ILE A 3 -7.68 5.00 13.35
N PHE A 4 -7.04 4.07 14.07
CA PHE A 4 -6.61 2.79 13.52
C PHE A 4 -7.79 1.99 12.94
N PHE A 5 -8.86 1.78 13.71
CA PHE A 5 -10.04 1.04 13.25
C PHE A 5 -10.75 1.74 12.08
N SER A 6 -10.77 3.07 12.07
CA SER A 6 -11.35 3.82 10.98
C SER A 6 -10.56 3.64 9.68
N ILE A 7 -9.22 3.71 9.76
CA ILE A 7 -8.34 3.48 8.61
C ILE A 7 -8.47 2.03 8.12
N LEU A 8 -8.46 1.05 9.03
CA LEU A 8 -8.56 -0.37 8.69
C LEU A 8 -9.91 -0.71 8.02
N ARG A 9 -11.01 -0.14 8.51
CA ARG A 9 -12.33 -0.30 7.89
C ARG A 9 -12.39 0.33 6.51
N ASP A 10 -11.91 1.54 6.37
CA ASP A 10 -11.84 2.26 5.10
C ASP A 10 -11.00 1.51 4.07
N LEU A 11 -9.83 1.03 4.49
CA LEU A 11 -8.95 0.17 3.69
C LEU A 11 -9.69 -1.07 3.16
N ASN A 12 -10.38 -1.80 4.04
CA ASN A 12 -11.11 -3.01 3.67
C ASN A 12 -12.22 -2.73 2.65
N TYR A 13 -12.97 -1.63 2.80
CA TYR A 13 -14.01 -1.26 1.85
C TYR A 13 -13.44 -0.96 0.47
N TYR A 14 -12.38 -0.16 0.40
CA TYR A 14 -11.74 0.16 -0.87
C TYR A 14 -11.10 -1.05 -1.54
N LEU A 15 -10.45 -1.94 -0.78
CA LEU A 15 -9.86 -3.16 -1.32
C LEU A 15 -10.91 -4.13 -1.83
N PHE A 16 -11.97 -4.35 -1.08
CA PHE A 16 -13.07 -5.22 -1.50
C PHE A 16 -13.69 -4.75 -2.81
N GLU A 17 -14.01 -3.46 -2.92
CA GLU A 17 -14.56 -2.88 -4.15
C GLU A 17 -13.55 -2.89 -5.30
N SER A 18 -12.27 -2.65 -5.03
CA SER A 18 -11.20 -2.75 -6.03
C SER A 18 -11.10 -4.15 -6.62
N LEU A 19 -11.03 -5.19 -5.76
CA LEU A 19 -10.99 -6.59 -6.18
C LEU A 19 -12.26 -6.96 -6.97
N SER A 20 -13.43 -6.57 -6.47
CA SER A 20 -14.70 -6.79 -7.16
C SER A 20 -14.77 -6.08 -8.53
N CYS A 21 -14.11 -4.95 -8.69
CA CYS A 21 -14.02 -4.25 -9.97
C CYS A 21 -13.06 -4.96 -10.93
N ILE A 22 -11.89 -5.39 -10.48
CA ILE A 22 -10.91 -6.07 -11.33
C ILE A 22 -11.44 -7.41 -11.85
N GLU A 23 -12.13 -8.19 -11.01
CA GLU A 23 -12.78 -9.44 -11.40
C GLU A 23 -13.86 -9.26 -12.48
N ARG A 24 -14.47 -8.09 -12.54
CA ARG A 24 -15.47 -7.71 -13.56
C ARG A 24 -14.85 -6.99 -14.76
N GLY A 25 -13.53 -7.02 -14.92
CA GLY A 25 -12.83 -6.37 -16.02
C GLY A 25 -12.82 -4.83 -15.96
N LYS A 26 -13.20 -4.22 -14.83
CA LYS A 26 -13.21 -2.76 -14.65
C LYS A 26 -11.85 -2.27 -14.14
N VAL A 27 -10.82 -2.49 -14.93
CA VAL A 27 -9.40 -2.32 -14.56
C VAL A 27 -9.10 -0.89 -14.06
N THR A 28 -9.52 0.13 -14.78
CA THR A 28 -9.30 1.54 -14.40
C THR A 28 -9.93 1.89 -13.06
N VAL A 29 -11.16 1.41 -12.82
CA VAL A 29 -11.87 1.64 -11.56
C VAL A 29 -11.17 0.91 -10.42
N ALA A 30 -10.71 -0.32 -10.66
CA ALA A 30 -9.98 -1.11 -9.66
C ALA A 30 -8.72 -0.38 -9.19
N PHE A 31 -7.86 0.10 -10.11
CA PHE A 31 -6.67 0.87 -9.76
C PHE A 31 -7.00 2.20 -9.07
N SER A 32 -8.04 2.89 -9.51
CA SER A 32 -8.47 4.15 -8.88
C SER A 32 -8.88 3.92 -7.41
N LEU A 33 -9.57 2.81 -7.13
CA LEU A 33 -9.97 2.43 -5.77
C LEU A 33 -8.77 1.93 -4.95
N ALA A 34 -7.88 1.12 -5.52
CA ALA A 34 -6.70 0.57 -4.84
C ALA A 34 -5.68 1.64 -4.42
N ARG A 35 -5.69 2.81 -5.07
CA ARG A 35 -4.75 3.89 -4.77
C ARG A 35 -4.77 4.32 -3.31
N LYS A 36 -5.95 4.57 -2.74
CA LYS A 36 -6.08 5.06 -1.36
C LYS A 36 -5.58 4.04 -0.33
N PRO A 37 -6.02 2.75 -0.36
CA PRO A 37 -5.49 1.75 0.57
C PRO A 37 -3.98 1.55 0.46
N PHE A 38 -3.43 1.53 -0.74
CA PHE A 38 -2.01 1.23 -0.93
C PHE A 38 -1.09 2.43 -0.74
N GLN A 39 -1.52 3.64 -1.01
CA GLN A 39 -0.70 4.82 -0.82
C GLN A 39 -0.95 5.55 0.50
N ASP A 40 -2.20 5.74 0.87
CA ASP A 40 -2.54 6.59 2.02
C ASP A 40 -2.76 5.75 3.29
N ASN A 41 -3.65 4.75 3.25
CA ASN A 41 -3.96 3.94 4.44
C ASN A 41 -2.75 3.13 4.91
N LEU A 42 -2.01 2.50 3.98
CA LEU A 42 -0.77 1.79 4.28
C LEU A 42 0.27 2.71 4.96
N PHE A 43 0.44 3.93 4.46
CA PHE A 43 1.35 4.89 5.04
C PHE A 43 0.98 5.23 6.48
N TYR A 44 -0.28 5.56 6.75
CA TYR A 44 -0.73 5.87 8.09
C TYR A 44 -0.64 4.68 9.05
N LEU A 45 -0.98 3.47 8.61
CA LEU A 45 -0.82 2.27 9.43
C LEU A 45 0.65 2.02 9.78
N SER A 46 1.55 2.18 8.82
CA SER A 46 3.00 2.08 9.04
C SER A 46 3.48 3.14 10.03
N TRP A 47 2.99 4.36 9.92
CA TRP A 47 3.35 5.46 10.84
C TRP A 47 2.83 5.23 12.26
N ILE A 48 1.58 4.76 12.40
CA ILE A 48 1.00 4.39 13.70
C ILE A 48 1.83 3.31 14.39
N LEU A 49 2.31 2.30 13.64
CA LEU A 49 3.12 1.23 14.20
C LEU A 49 4.53 1.69 14.58
N ALA A 50 5.22 2.36 13.65
CA ALA A 50 6.63 2.70 13.79
C ALA A 50 6.88 3.89 14.72
N GLN A 51 6.05 4.93 14.65
CA GLN A 51 6.25 6.19 15.35
C GLN A 51 4.93 6.74 15.93
N PRO A 52 4.27 6.03 16.87
CA PRO A 52 2.92 6.37 17.36
C PRO A 52 2.86 7.74 18.03
N HIS A 53 3.88 8.12 18.78
CA HIS A 53 3.92 9.42 19.46
C HIS A 53 4.01 10.58 18.48
N ASP A 54 4.91 10.52 17.50
CA ASP A 54 5.05 11.53 16.45
C ASP A 54 3.76 11.65 15.61
N PHE A 55 3.16 10.53 15.27
CA PHE A 55 1.87 10.51 14.55
C PHE A 55 0.77 11.21 15.36
N LEU A 56 0.61 10.87 16.65
CA LEU A 56 -0.41 11.44 17.50
C LEU A 56 -0.17 12.93 17.75
N GLU A 57 1.06 13.35 17.98
CA GLU A 57 1.43 14.76 18.16
C GLU A 57 1.04 15.60 16.95
N LYS A 58 1.39 15.12 15.74
CA LYS A 58 1.03 15.82 14.50
C LYS A 58 -0.46 15.88 14.24
N ILE A 59 -1.21 14.81 14.52
CA ILE A 59 -2.67 14.81 14.37
C ILE A 59 -3.34 15.75 15.37
N GLN A 60 -2.83 15.85 16.61
CA GLN A 60 -3.45 16.66 17.66
C GLN A 60 -3.08 18.14 17.58
N TYR A 61 -1.84 18.44 17.26
CA TYR A 61 -1.29 19.79 17.40
C TYR A 61 -0.69 20.35 16.11
N GLY A 62 -0.40 19.49 15.14
CA GLY A 62 0.18 19.90 13.86
C GLY A 62 -0.85 20.47 12.88
N SER A 63 -0.36 21.13 11.86
CA SER A 63 -1.18 21.54 10.72
C SER A 63 -1.48 20.34 9.80
N PRO A 64 -2.61 20.32 9.08
CA PRO A 64 -2.90 19.26 8.11
C PRO A 64 -1.77 18.98 7.10
N ARG A 65 -0.96 19.99 6.78
CA ARG A 65 0.18 19.85 5.86
C ARG A 65 1.29 18.95 6.40
N GLU A 66 1.43 18.83 7.73
CA GLU A 66 2.48 18.04 8.38
C GLU A 66 2.19 16.54 8.36
N TYR A 67 0.93 16.17 8.28
CA TYR A 67 0.50 14.77 8.20
C TYR A 67 -0.18 14.41 6.87
N ASP A 68 -0.23 15.33 5.90
CA ASP A 68 -0.73 15.03 4.55
C ASP A 68 0.23 14.10 3.81
N VAL A 69 -0.23 12.90 3.51
CA VAL A 69 0.53 11.87 2.79
C VAL A 69 1.05 12.40 1.44
N SER A 70 0.31 13.27 0.76
CA SER A 70 0.74 13.84 -0.52
C SER A 70 2.07 14.61 -0.42
N ASN A 71 2.33 15.22 0.74
CA ASN A 71 3.57 15.93 1.03
C ASN A 71 4.69 15.03 1.55
N LEU A 72 4.35 13.89 2.15
CA LEU A 72 5.28 13.01 2.84
C LEU A 72 5.79 11.85 1.96
N LYS A 73 4.91 11.23 1.19
CA LYS A 73 5.23 10.07 0.34
C LYS A 73 6.30 10.33 -0.73
N GLY A 74 6.51 11.58 -1.11
CA GLY A 74 7.57 11.99 -2.02
C GLY A 74 8.96 12.07 -1.39
N LYS A 75 9.06 12.02 -0.05
CA LYS A 75 10.32 12.05 0.69
C LYS A 75 10.86 10.63 0.86
N LYS A 76 11.61 10.15 -0.13
CA LYS A 76 12.10 8.77 -0.19
C LYS A 76 12.71 8.30 1.13
N GLU A 77 13.66 9.05 1.67
CA GLU A 77 14.39 8.70 2.89
C GLU A 77 13.44 8.54 4.09
N PHE A 78 12.47 9.42 4.23
CA PHE A 78 11.48 9.34 5.31
C PHE A 78 10.59 8.10 5.20
N VAL A 79 10.13 7.77 3.99
CA VAL A 79 9.27 6.60 3.77
C VAL A 79 10.05 5.30 3.99
N ILE A 80 11.28 5.23 3.50
CA ILE A 80 12.14 4.05 3.69
C ILE A 80 12.48 3.87 5.17
N ASP A 81 12.83 4.93 5.90
CA ASP A 81 13.07 4.86 7.35
C ASP A 81 11.84 4.37 8.10
N LEU A 82 10.66 4.82 7.70
CA LEU A 82 9.40 4.36 8.27
C LEU A 82 9.18 2.86 8.05
N PHE A 83 9.38 2.37 6.82
CA PHE A 83 9.25 0.96 6.50
C PHE A 83 10.32 0.09 7.15
N LEU A 84 11.55 0.62 7.32
CA LEU A 84 12.61 -0.06 8.04
C LEU A 84 12.24 -0.27 9.52
N LYS A 85 11.74 0.77 10.18
CA LYS A 85 11.25 0.67 11.57
C LYS A 85 10.09 -0.31 11.72
N VAL A 86 9.17 -0.33 10.76
CA VAL A 86 8.11 -1.35 10.72
C VAL A 86 8.70 -2.75 10.64
N LYS A 87 9.65 -2.97 9.72
CA LYS A 87 10.32 -4.27 9.56
C LYS A 87 11.01 -4.73 10.84
N GLU A 88 11.67 -3.82 11.56
CA GLU A 88 12.33 -4.12 12.84
C GLU A 88 11.33 -4.47 13.96
N LEU A 89 10.14 -3.88 13.94
CA LEU A 89 9.08 -4.14 14.93
C LEU A 89 8.31 -5.44 14.67
N ILE A 90 8.26 -5.89 13.43
CA ILE A 90 7.63 -7.14 13.06
C ILE A 90 8.63 -8.27 13.32
N GLN A 91 8.59 -8.83 14.52
CA GLN A 91 9.48 -9.94 14.92
C GLN A 91 9.01 -11.24 14.26
N TYR A 92 9.86 -11.79 13.39
CA TYR A 92 9.69 -13.14 12.86
C TYR A 92 10.59 -14.11 13.66
N GLU A 93 9.98 -14.93 14.47
CA GLU A 93 10.70 -15.88 15.33
C GLU A 93 11.23 -17.13 14.60
N ASN A 94 10.88 -17.38 13.34
CA ASN A 94 11.22 -18.63 12.66
C ASN A 94 11.65 -18.50 11.20
N ASP A 95 12.54 -19.40 10.77
CA ASP A 95 13.08 -19.57 9.41
C ASP A 95 12.02 -19.84 8.31
N PHE A 96 10.82 -20.20 8.70
CA PHE A 96 9.68 -20.45 7.82
C PHE A 96 9.25 -19.23 6.98
N LEU A 97 9.73 -18.05 7.32
CA LEU A 97 9.32 -16.77 6.75
C LEU A 97 10.40 -16.06 5.93
N ASP A 98 11.37 -16.77 5.37
CA ASP A 98 12.41 -16.14 4.52
C ASP A 98 11.81 -15.41 3.30
N PHE A 99 10.68 -15.90 2.79
CA PHE A 99 9.90 -15.24 1.75
C PHE A 99 9.29 -13.92 2.24
N SER A 100 8.68 -13.91 3.42
CA SER A 100 8.09 -12.71 4.01
C SER A 100 9.14 -11.64 4.37
N LYS A 101 10.35 -12.05 4.76
CA LYS A 101 11.47 -11.11 5.00
C LYS A 101 11.87 -10.34 3.75
N LYS A 102 11.82 -10.99 2.57
CA LYS A 102 12.06 -10.35 1.27
C LYS A 102 10.91 -9.41 0.88
N LEU A 103 9.67 -9.81 1.18
CA LEU A 103 8.48 -9.00 0.92
C LEU A 103 8.43 -7.72 1.75
N LEU A 104 9.11 -7.69 2.90
CA LEU A 104 9.21 -6.52 3.77
C LEU A 104 10.47 -5.67 3.48
N ASP A 105 11.04 -5.78 2.30
CA ASP A 105 12.14 -4.92 1.88
C ASP A 105 11.63 -3.46 1.71
N PRO A 106 12.16 -2.51 2.49
CA PRO A 106 11.68 -1.13 2.49
C PRO A 106 11.87 -0.41 1.16
N GLU A 107 12.97 -0.70 0.45
CA GLU A 107 13.24 -0.08 -0.85
C GLU A 107 12.32 -0.64 -1.92
N LEU A 108 12.11 -1.95 -1.93
CA LEU A 108 11.19 -2.61 -2.85
C LEU A 108 9.74 -2.11 -2.64
N LEU A 109 9.29 -2.01 -1.40
CA LEU A 109 7.97 -1.46 -1.09
C LEU A 109 7.83 0.00 -1.56
N TYR A 110 8.86 0.82 -1.30
CA TYR A 110 8.87 2.19 -1.80
C TYR A 110 8.79 2.24 -3.32
N ASP A 111 9.57 1.42 -4.00
CA ASP A 111 9.62 1.40 -5.47
C ASP A 111 8.29 0.95 -6.07
N ILE A 112 7.64 -0.06 -5.52
CA ILE A 112 6.33 -0.53 -6.00
C ILE A 112 5.24 0.54 -5.75
N ILE A 113 5.24 1.20 -4.60
CA ILE A 113 4.09 2.00 -4.15
C ILE A 113 4.23 3.49 -4.49
N TYR A 114 5.45 4.07 -4.38
CA TYR A 114 5.65 5.52 -4.40
C TYR A 114 6.62 6.02 -5.46
N ASN A 115 7.53 5.17 -5.97
CA ASN A 115 8.57 5.62 -6.89
C ASN A 115 8.01 5.81 -8.30
N ARG A 116 7.78 7.08 -8.68
CA ARG A 116 7.32 7.46 -10.04
C ARG A 116 8.30 7.14 -11.17
N LYS A 117 9.53 6.76 -10.85
CA LYS A 117 10.57 6.43 -11.84
C LYS A 117 10.75 4.93 -12.04
N ALA A 118 10.26 4.11 -11.10
CA ALA A 118 10.35 2.67 -11.22
C ALA A 118 9.41 2.17 -12.31
N GLU A 119 9.90 1.31 -13.18
CA GLU A 119 9.20 0.77 -14.34
C GLU A 119 7.88 0.08 -13.95
N ASN A 120 7.90 -0.66 -12.85
CA ASN A 120 6.75 -1.42 -12.35
C ASN A 120 6.07 -0.75 -11.16
N SER A 121 6.12 0.57 -11.05
CA SER A 121 5.47 1.30 -9.98
C SER A 121 3.97 1.40 -10.18
N LEU A 122 3.20 1.04 -9.15
CA LEU A 122 1.75 1.25 -9.15
C LEU A 122 1.35 2.73 -9.19
N THR A 123 2.25 3.65 -8.78
CA THR A 123 1.97 5.09 -8.83
C THR A 123 1.64 5.58 -10.25
N SER A 124 2.34 5.06 -11.27
CA SER A 124 2.08 5.45 -12.66
C SER A 124 0.67 5.03 -13.09
N VAL A 125 0.28 3.81 -12.76
CA VAL A 125 -1.04 3.26 -13.11
C VAL A 125 -2.15 3.94 -12.31
N PHE A 126 -1.93 4.23 -11.03
CA PHE A 126 -2.87 5.00 -10.22
C PHE A 126 -3.11 6.40 -10.77
N ASP A 127 -2.04 7.13 -11.14
CA ASP A 127 -2.17 8.45 -11.73
C ASP A 127 -2.89 8.41 -13.09
N GLN A 128 -2.55 7.43 -13.94
CA GLN A 128 -3.21 7.25 -15.24
C GLN A 128 -4.67 6.82 -15.11
N SER A 129 -5.01 6.01 -14.12
CA SER A 129 -6.40 5.56 -13.91
C SER A 129 -7.34 6.67 -13.45
N ILE A 130 -6.80 7.70 -12.79
CA ILE A 130 -7.59 8.84 -12.26
C ILE A 130 -7.63 10.01 -13.27
N HIS A 131 -6.57 10.20 -14.05
CA HIS A 131 -6.42 11.32 -14.94
C HIS A 131 -6.48 10.86 -16.41
N LEU A 132 -7.37 11.45 -17.21
CA LEU A 132 -7.42 11.21 -18.66
C LEU A 132 -6.12 11.63 -19.35
N VAL A 133 -5.39 12.60 -18.79
CA VAL A 133 -4.11 13.07 -19.33
C VAL A 133 -3.09 13.19 -18.19
N THR A 134 -1.94 12.54 -18.35
CA THR A 134 -0.79 12.67 -17.46
C THR A 134 0.36 13.36 -18.18
N LYS A 135 1.01 14.31 -17.50
CA LYS A 135 2.16 15.06 -18.01
C LYS A 135 3.48 14.64 -17.37
N ASN A 136 3.47 13.59 -16.55
CA ASN A 136 4.68 13.10 -15.92
C ASN A 136 5.65 12.57 -16.97
N LYS A 137 6.93 12.95 -16.88
CA LYS A 137 7.95 12.56 -17.85
C LYS A 137 8.19 11.05 -17.93
N ASN A 138 7.90 10.31 -16.88
CA ASN A 138 8.12 8.86 -16.81
C ASN A 138 6.96 8.05 -17.40
N TYR A 139 5.74 8.61 -17.41
CA TYR A 139 4.52 7.99 -17.96
C TYR A 139 3.58 9.04 -18.55
N PRO A 140 4.00 9.76 -19.59
CA PRO A 140 3.15 10.75 -20.24
C PRO A 140 2.05 10.05 -21.03
N THR A 141 0.89 10.69 -21.11
CA THR A 141 -0.13 10.26 -22.07
C THR A 141 0.43 10.41 -23.50
N GLU A 142 0.25 9.41 -24.32
CA GLU A 142 0.66 9.41 -25.71
C GLU A 142 -0.04 10.50 -26.52
N LYS A 143 0.60 10.95 -27.61
CA LYS A 143 0.00 11.94 -28.50
C LYS A 143 -1.28 11.40 -29.13
N ARG A 144 -2.32 12.21 -29.14
CA ARG A 144 -3.66 11.87 -29.67
C ARG A 144 -4.36 10.73 -28.94
N ASN A 145 -3.97 10.47 -27.68
CA ASN A 145 -4.56 9.44 -26.83
C ASN A 145 -5.08 10.05 -25.52
N LEU A 146 -5.91 9.31 -24.82
CA LEU A 146 -6.33 9.53 -23.45
C LEU A 146 -6.05 8.27 -22.66
N ASN A 147 -5.63 8.41 -21.39
CA ASN A 147 -5.30 7.26 -20.56
C ASN A 147 -6.47 6.28 -20.48
N PHE A 148 -6.23 5.01 -20.81
CA PHE A 148 -7.18 3.90 -20.77
C PHE A 148 -8.41 3.99 -21.72
N ILE A 149 -8.63 5.07 -22.43
CA ILE A 149 -9.82 5.22 -23.29
C ILE A 149 -9.64 4.47 -24.62
N PHE A 150 -8.46 4.55 -25.20
CA PHE A 150 -8.11 3.90 -26.46
C PHE A 150 -7.18 2.69 -26.26
N SER A 151 -7.34 1.99 -25.13
CA SER A 151 -6.59 0.76 -24.85
C SER A 151 -7.20 -0.43 -25.62
N ASN A 152 -6.34 -1.33 -26.10
CA ASN A 152 -6.75 -2.61 -26.66
C ASN A 152 -6.79 -3.71 -25.57
N ASP A 153 -7.24 -4.90 -25.92
CA ASP A 153 -7.39 -6.02 -25.01
C ASP A 153 -6.04 -6.45 -24.39
N GLU A 154 -4.93 -6.39 -25.15
CA GLU A 154 -3.59 -6.73 -24.65
C GLU A 154 -3.16 -5.78 -23.52
N ILE A 155 -3.37 -4.48 -23.69
CA ILE A 155 -3.07 -3.47 -22.64
C ILE A 155 -3.93 -3.72 -21.39
N TRP A 156 -5.20 -4.11 -21.55
CA TRP A 156 -6.06 -4.45 -20.43
C TRP A 156 -5.56 -5.68 -19.69
N ASP A 157 -5.13 -6.72 -20.41
CA ASP A 157 -4.57 -7.93 -19.83
C ASP A 157 -3.26 -7.65 -19.07
N ASP A 158 -2.37 -6.82 -19.62
CA ASP A 158 -1.14 -6.39 -18.95
C ASP A 158 -1.41 -5.69 -17.62
N PHE A 159 -2.38 -4.78 -17.56
CA PHE A 159 -2.78 -4.12 -16.32
C PHE A 159 -3.47 -5.07 -15.34
N TRP A 160 -4.25 -6.02 -15.83
CA TRP A 160 -4.85 -7.06 -15.00
C TRP A 160 -3.77 -7.92 -14.35
N HIS A 161 -2.79 -8.38 -15.13
CA HIS A 161 -1.63 -9.12 -14.62
C HIS A 161 -0.83 -8.31 -13.61
N LEU A 162 -0.55 -7.04 -13.90
CA LEU A 162 0.16 -6.16 -12.97
C LEU A 162 -0.57 -6.02 -11.63
N PHE A 163 -1.89 -5.93 -11.64
CA PHE A 163 -2.69 -5.84 -10.41
C PHE A 163 -2.49 -7.09 -9.55
N TYR A 164 -2.66 -8.29 -10.15
CA TYR A 164 -2.53 -9.55 -9.43
C TYR A 164 -1.08 -9.93 -9.10
N GLU A 165 -0.11 -9.41 -9.80
CA GLU A 165 1.30 -9.56 -9.46
C GLU A 165 1.69 -8.72 -8.23
N LYS A 166 1.26 -7.47 -8.15
CA LYS A 166 1.72 -6.53 -7.11
C LYS A 166 0.85 -6.52 -5.85
N THR A 167 -0.44 -6.71 -6.00
CA THR A 167 -1.40 -6.63 -4.88
C THR A 167 -1.08 -7.59 -3.74
N PRO A 168 -0.75 -8.89 -3.96
CA PRO A 168 -0.45 -9.82 -2.88
C PRO A 168 0.70 -9.36 -1.98
N TYR A 169 1.77 -8.79 -2.55
CA TYR A 169 2.91 -8.27 -1.79
C TYR A 169 2.49 -7.16 -0.83
N ILE A 170 1.70 -6.20 -1.32
CA ILE A 170 1.23 -5.08 -0.51
C ILE A 170 0.24 -5.57 0.54
N LEU A 171 -0.63 -6.52 0.21
CA LEU A 171 -1.59 -7.09 1.16
C LEU A 171 -0.89 -7.84 2.30
N ILE A 172 0.15 -8.63 2.01
CA ILE A 172 0.93 -9.29 3.05
C ILE A 172 1.54 -8.25 4.00
N TYR A 173 2.17 -7.20 3.46
CA TYR A 173 2.71 -6.12 4.29
C TYR A 173 1.63 -5.46 5.14
N LEU A 174 0.49 -5.10 4.56
CA LEU A 174 -0.64 -4.48 5.27
C LEU A 174 -1.17 -5.35 6.42
N VAL A 175 -1.31 -6.65 6.18
CA VAL A 175 -1.79 -7.61 7.17
C VAL A 175 -0.78 -7.73 8.32
N GLU A 176 0.52 -7.84 8.02
CA GLU A 176 1.55 -7.91 9.08
C GLU A 176 1.61 -6.63 9.91
N VAL A 177 1.50 -5.45 9.28
CA VAL A 177 1.41 -4.17 10.01
C VAL A 177 0.17 -4.12 10.90
N ALA A 178 -0.99 -4.52 10.40
CA ALA A 178 -2.22 -4.54 11.18
C ALA A 178 -2.12 -5.50 12.38
N ILE A 179 -1.58 -6.69 12.18
CA ILE A 179 -1.36 -7.68 13.25
C ILE A 179 -0.40 -7.12 14.29
N ALA A 180 0.73 -6.54 13.89
CA ALA A 180 1.69 -5.96 14.82
C ALA A 180 1.10 -4.80 15.64
N ILE A 181 0.19 -4.01 15.06
CA ILE A 181 -0.57 -3.00 15.81
C ILE A 181 -1.50 -3.66 16.84
N PHE A 182 -2.20 -4.74 16.45
CA PHE A 182 -3.05 -5.47 17.35
C PHE A 182 -2.26 -6.10 18.51
N GLU A 183 -1.15 -6.77 18.23
CA GLU A 183 -0.27 -7.34 19.27
C GLU A 183 0.22 -6.27 20.24
N LYS A 184 0.68 -5.14 19.72
CA LYS A 184 1.31 -4.09 20.51
C LYS A 184 0.35 -3.29 21.40
N TYR A 185 -0.89 -3.09 20.94
CA TYR A 185 -1.82 -2.14 21.59
C TYR A 185 -3.12 -2.76 22.11
N PHE A 186 -3.42 -4.04 21.80
CA PHE A 186 -4.69 -4.67 22.14
C PHE A 186 -4.55 -6.00 22.90
N ASP A 187 -3.33 -6.34 23.30
CA ASP A 187 -3.05 -7.54 24.13
C ASP A 187 -3.65 -8.83 23.54
N ILE A 188 -3.46 -9.03 22.25
CA ILE A 188 -3.92 -10.24 21.55
C ILE A 188 -2.94 -11.37 21.87
N ASP A 189 -3.49 -12.55 22.14
CA ASP A 189 -2.74 -13.76 22.39
C ASP A 189 -1.80 -14.08 21.22
N SER A 190 -0.52 -14.18 21.52
CA SER A 190 0.53 -14.49 20.54
C SER A 190 0.32 -15.84 19.84
N GLU A 191 -0.31 -16.82 20.49
CA GLU A 191 -0.62 -18.11 19.85
C GLU A 191 -1.63 -17.95 18.72
N ILE A 192 -2.62 -17.06 18.88
CA ILE A 192 -3.59 -16.76 17.82
C ILE A 192 -2.89 -16.11 16.61
N VAL A 193 -1.93 -15.23 16.86
CA VAL A 193 -1.17 -14.56 15.81
C VAL A 193 -0.29 -15.55 15.05
N ILE A 194 0.44 -16.40 15.76
CA ILE A 194 1.28 -17.45 15.19
C ILE A 194 0.43 -18.41 14.35
N LEU A 195 -0.72 -18.85 14.85
CA LEU A 195 -1.65 -19.71 14.11
C LEU A 195 -2.16 -19.05 12.83
N ASN A 196 -2.53 -17.76 12.89
CA ASN A 196 -2.96 -17.01 11.71
C ASN A 196 -1.85 -16.89 10.65
N ARG A 197 -0.61 -16.60 11.09
CA ARG A 197 0.55 -16.57 10.18
C ARG A 197 0.79 -17.93 9.55
N TYR A 198 0.70 -19.01 10.34
CA TYR A 198 0.86 -20.37 9.82
C TYR A 198 -0.20 -20.73 8.77
N ILE A 199 -1.48 -20.46 9.04
CA ILE A 199 -2.58 -20.76 8.10
C ILE A 199 -2.43 -19.98 6.78
N ARG A 200 -1.96 -18.74 6.81
CA ARG A 200 -1.77 -17.92 5.61
C ARG A 200 -0.57 -18.35 4.73
N ASN A 201 0.34 -19.10 5.30
CA ASN A 201 1.54 -19.58 4.61
C ASN A 201 1.42 -21.02 4.09
N LEU A 202 0.26 -21.67 4.32
CA LEU A 202 -0.14 -22.92 3.69
C LEU A 202 -0.76 -22.69 2.32
#